data_317cef6be8f2344864832b82268b7687
#
_entry.id   317cef6be8f2344864832b82268b7687
#
_cell.length_a   1.000
_cell.length_b   1.000
_cell.length_c   1.000
_cell.angle_alpha   90.00
_cell.angle_beta   90.00
_cell.angle_gamma   90.00
#
_symmetry.space_group_name_H-M   'P 1'
#
loop_
_entity.id
_entity.type
_entity.pdbx_description
1 polymer ?
#
loop_
_entity_poly.entity_id
_entity_poly.type
_entity_poly.pdbx_seq_one_letter_code
_entity_poly.pdbx_strand_id
1 'polypeptide(L)'
;IHLDYIRYPDGWKIKVPRATGRENITYIVRKINRVVKNINPKVKLSCSPVGKYDDLPRYRSNGWNAYTAVCQDAQGWLRTGLMDQLYPMMYFKGNQFYPFAINWKEHSYGRIVAPGLGIWFLHRSEGNWPLSDITRELEFLRSNGLGHTYFRSRFFTDNTKGIYDYVRNRLDTYPSLVPALTWEHRTPPQPPRQLLIDESNGTITLYWDDGMDHSDGDYLTYNIYASHGQGGVNTNHAQNLIAARVTGNSIRLRSEAAHAPIHFAVTAMDRYGNESEALQSSAEPRASRQLLRNDGRQLFLPPRDPALDANFVVIQSLAGNIVRRVYYTDVIAIHDLPEGVYTIHSMNRNKKTHRLGHFIIKR
;
A
#
# COMPACT_ATOMS: atom_id res chain seq x y z
N ILE A 1 16.63 5.90 4.77
CA ILE A 1 17.62 6.38 5.76
C ILE A 1 16.96 7.44 6.61
N HIS A 2 17.12 7.33 7.94
CA HIS A 2 16.56 8.28 8.90
C HIS A 2 17.69 9.02 9.63
N LEU A 3 17.56 10.34 9.72
CA LEU A 3 18.47 11.21 10.46
C LEU A 3 17.80 11.66 11.75
N ASP A 4 18.27 11.14 12.88
CA ASP A 4 17.90 11.67 14.18
C ASP A 4 18.91 12.74 14.60
N TYR A 5 18.47 13.65 15.44
CA TYR A 5 19.32 14.70 16.04
C TYR A 5 20.08 15.60 15.04
N ILE A 6 19.58 15.78 13.82
CA ILE A 6 20.19 16.64 12.79
C ILE A 6 19.93 18.13 13.07
N ARG A 7 20.60 18.66 14.08
CA ARG A 7 20.41 20.02 14.62
C ARG A 7 21.62 20.41 15.50
N TYR A 8 21.65 21.68 15.92
CA TYR A 8 22.56 22.05 17.00
C TYR A 8 22.12 21.36 18.30
N PRO A 9 23.07 20.85 19.11
CA PRO A 9 22.76 20.21 20.37
C PRO A 9 22.04 21.12 21.36
N ASP A 10 21.18 20.53 22.15
CA ASP A 10 20.48 21.25 23.23
C ASP A 10 21.48 21.77 24.26
N GLY A 11 21.25 22.99 24.74
CA GLY A 11 22.13 23.64 25.70
C GLY A 11 23.43 24.24 25.13
N TRP A 12 23.73 24.00 23.86
CA TRP A 12 24.88 24.67 23.24
C TRP A 12 24.59 26.12 22.91
N LYS A 13 25.46 27.03 23.31
CA LYS A 13 25.40 28.43 22.89
C LYS A 13 25.80 28.52 21.42
N ILE A 14 24.82 28.73 20.55
CA ILE A 14 25.06 28.95 19.12
C ILE A 14 25.77 30.30 18.97
N LYS A 15 27.03 30.28 18.55
CA LYS A 15 27.90 31.46 18.44
C LYS A 15 27.81 32.21 17.10
N VAL A 16 27.00 31.70 16.16
CA VAL A 16 26.81 32.28 14.83
C VAL A 16 25.38 32.84 14.73
N PRO A 17 25.13 33.79 13.80
CA PRO A 17 23.77 34.20 13.48
C PRO A 17 22.89 33.01 13.15
N ARG A 18 21.61 33.02 13.54
CA ARG A 18 20.69 31.89 13.33
C ARG A 18 20.54 31.50 11.86
N ALA A 19 20.58 32.46 10.96
CA ALA A 19 20.58 32.18 9.52
C ALA A 19 21.79 31.34 9.09
N THR A 20 22.98 31.73 9.53
CA THR A 20 24.22 30.97 9.29
C THR A 20 24.15 29.58 9.92
N GLY A 21 23.61 29.50 11.14
CA GLY A 21 23.40 28.20 11.81
C GLY A 21 22.50 27.27 11.01
N ARG A 22 21.41 27.76 10.46
CA ARG A 22 20.51 26.97 9.58
C ARG A 22 21.20 26.54 8.29
N GLU A 23 21.98 27.42 7.67
CA GLU A 23 22.71 27.05 6.46
C GLU A 23 23.77 25.97 6.74
N ASN A 24 24.46 26.02 7.89
CA ASN A 24 25.40 24.99 8.30
C ASN A 24 24.74 23.61 8.40
N ILE A 25 23.57 23.51 9.09
CA ILE A 25 22.83 22.25 9.20
C ILE A 25 22.30 21.81 7.82
N THR A 26 21.73 22.73 7.05
CA THR A 26 21.23 22.47 5.70
C THR A 26 22.35 21.99 4.77
N TYR A 27 23.56 22.53 4.90
CA TYR A 27 24.74 22.05 4.16
C TYR A 27 25.07 20.58 4.45
N ILE A 28 25.01 20.20 5.74
CA ILE A 28 25.20 18.78 6.14
C ILE A 28 24.09 17.91 5.51
N VAL A 29 22.85 18.32 5.62
CA VAL A 29 21.70 17.59 5.05
C VAL A 29 21.86 17.45 3.52
N ARG A 30 22.25 18.52 2.83
CA ARG A 30 22.49 18.52 1.38
C ARG A 30 23.61 17.56 0.98
N LYS A 31 24.70 17.50 1.75
CA LYS A 31 25.78 16.52 1.51
C LYS A 31 25.28 15.08 1.67
N ILE A 32 24.56 14.80 2.76
CA ILE A 32 23.98 13.47 3.01
C ILE A 32 23.02 13.09 1.88
N ASN A 33 22.09 13.98 1.53
CA ASN A 33 21.13 13.75 0.44
C ASN A 33 21.87 13.42 -0.87
N ARG A 34 22.87 14.23 -1.25
CA ARG A 34 23.66 14.00 -2.47
C ARG A 34 24.32 12.63 -2.48
N VAL A 35 24.98 12.24 -1.40
CA VAL A 35 25.66 10.93 -1.30
C VAL A 35 24.65 9.79 -1.40
N VAL A 36 23.57 9.87 -0.64
CA VAL A 36 22.52 8.83 -0.62
C VAL A 36 21.88 8.68 -2.01
N LYS A 37 21.46 9.80 -2.60
CA LYS A 37 20.77 9.79 -3.90
C LYS A 37 21.70 9.42 -5.07
N ASN A 38 23.00 9.69 -4.97
CA ASN A 38 23.98 9.23 -5.97
C ASN A 38 24.20 7.71 -5.92
N ILE A 39 24.15 7.10 -4.73
CA ILE A 39 24.27 5.64 -4.58
C ILE A 39 22.98 4.96 -5.02
N ASN A 40 21.85 5.45 -4.55
CA ASN A 40 20.54 4.95 -4.93
C ASN A 40 19.50 6.07 -4.83
N PRO A 41 19.06 6.66 -5.95
CA PRO A 41 18.11 7.76 -5.98
C PRO A 41 16.75 7.39 -5.35
N LYS A 42 16.42 6.10 -5.30
CA LYS A 42 15.14 5.57 -4.80
C LYS A 42 15.08 5.45 -3.26
N VAL A 43 16.19 5.62 -2.55
CA VAL A 43 16.22 5.60 -1.08
C VAL A 43 15.56 6.86 -0.53
N LYS A 44 14.56 6.69 0.34
CA LYS A 44 13.90 7.79 1.05
C LYS A 44 14.79 8.32 2.17
N LEU A 45 14.86 9.64 2.29
CA LEU A 45 15.55 10.32 3.37
C LEU A 45 14.54 11.00 4.29
N SER A 46 14.69 10.80 5.59
CA SER A 46 13.78 11.33 6.60
C SER A 46 14.53 11.82 7.83
N CYS A 47 13.86 12.65 8.63
CA CYS A 47 14.38 13.03 9.95
C CYS A 47 13.26 13.26 10.97
N SER A 48 13.64 13.28 12.27
CA SER A 48 12.79 13.64 13.40
C SER A 48 13.13 15.06 13.89
N PRO A 49 12.52 16.12 13.34
CA PRO A 49 12.77 17.47 13.81
C PRO A 49 12.10 17.74 15.16
N VAL A 50 12.51 18.83 15.82
CA VAL A 50 11.79 19.37 16.98
C VAL A 50 10.33 19.60 16.59
N GLY A 51 9.41 19.21 17.46
CA GLY A 51 8.00 19.09 17.13
C GLY A 51 7.27 20.37 16.74
N LYS A 52 7.78 21.53 17.11
CA LYS A 52 7.31 22.84 16.65
C LYS A 52 8.33 23.38 15.66
N TYR A 53 7.87 23.86 14.50
CA TYR A 53 8.80 24.43 13.52
C TYR A 53 9.35 25.78 13.99
N ASP A 54 8.46 26.72 14.29
CA ASP A 54 8.78 28.04 14.81
C ASP A 54 7.61 28.59 15.64
N ASP A 55 7.69 29.83 16.12
CA ASP A 55 6.56 30.55 16.67
C ASP A 55 5.47 30.76 15.60
N LEU A 56 4.22 30.66 16.00
CA LEU A 56 3.07 30.99 15.17
C LEU A 56 2.48 32.35 15.58
N PRO A 57 1.71 33.05 14.72
CA PRO A 57 1.16 34.35 15.03
C PRO A 57 0.36 34.42 16.34
N ARG A 58 -0.38 33.33 16.66
CA ARG A 58 -1.24 33.24 17.85
C ARG A 58 -0.70 32.34 18.95
N TYR A 59 0.30 31.48 18.64
CA TYR A 59 0.81 30.45 19.56
C TYR A 59 2.34 30.44 19.58
N ARG A 60 2.91 30.68 20.75
CA ARG A 60 4.35 30.68 20.93
C ARG A 60 4.87 29.26 21.21
N SER A 61 6.04 28.96 20.67
CA SER A 61 6.76 27.71 20.89
C SER A 61 7.39 27.59 22.28
N ASN A 62 7.35 28.67 23.06
CA ASN A 62 8.02 28.82 24.34
C ASN A 62 9.54 28.63 24.27
N GLY A 63 10.13 29.14 23.16
CA GLY A 63 11.59 29.08 22.93
C GLY A 63 12.13 27.71 22.54
N TRP A 64 11.25 26.70 22.36
CA TRP A 64 11.64 25.37 21.92
C TRP A 64 11.03 25.02 20.57
N ASN A 65 11.78 25.27 19.53
CA ASN A 65 11.39 25.04 18.15
C ASN A 65 12.57 24.64 17.26
N ALA A 66 12.27 24.13 16.08
CA ALA A 66 13.27 23.65 15.12
C ALA A 66 14.06 24.79 14.49
N TYR A 67 13.37 25.82 14.01
CA TYR A 67 13.91 26.84 13.13
C TYR A 67 14.82 27.84 13.85
N THR A 68 14.34 28.45 14.93
CA THR A 68 15.07 29.49 15.64
C THR A 68 15.90 28.95 16.80
N ALA A 69 15.43 27.95 17.56
CA ALA A 69 16.14 27.47 18.74
C ALA A 69 17.34 26.57 18.36
N VAL A 70 17.18 25.64 17.45
CA VAL A 70 18.22 24.63 17.11
C VAL A 70 18.67 24.65 15.64
N CYS A 71 18.29 25.69 14.90
CA CYS A 71 18.70 25.93 13.52
C CYS A 71 18.38 24.80 12.55
N GLN A 72 17.21 24.17 12.71
CA GLN A 72 16.76 23.03 11.94
C GLN A 72 15.64 23.47 10.97
N ASP A 73 16.01 23.79 9.71
CA ASP A 73 15.05 24.24 8.67
C ASP A 73 14.33 23.08 8.00
N ALA A 74 13.61 22.27 8.81
CA ALA A 74 13.01 21.04 8.33
C ALA A 74 11.90 21.25 7.29
N GLN A 75 11.10 22.31 7.40
CA GLN A 75 10.12 22.67 6.35
C GLN A 75 10.82 23.11 5.06
N GLY A 76 11.90 23.84 5.15
CA GLY A 76 12.75 24.20 4.01
C GLY A 76 13.32 22.96 3.30
N TRP A 77 13.68 21.91 4.05
CA TRP A 77 14.18 20.67 3.47
C TRP A 77 13.11 19.88 2.72
N LEU A 78 11.85 19.88 3.19
CA LEU A 78 10.73 19.33 2.40
C LEU A 78 10.52 20.13 1.12
N ARG A 79 10.44 21.46 1.23
CA ARG A 79 10.22 22.36 0.09
C ARG A 79 11.27 22.17 -1.01
N THR A 80 12.53 22.01 -0.62
CA THR A 80 13.66 21.89 -1.56
C THR A 80 13.99 20.46 -1.98
N GLY A 81 13.24 19.47 -1.49
CA GLY A 81 13.46 18.06 -1.85
C GLY A 81 14.63 17.39 -1.16
N LEU A 82 15.20 18.00 -0.12
CA LEU A 82 16.29 17.40 0.65
C LEU A 82 15.82 16.28 1.59
N MET A 83 14.55 16.30 1.99
CA MET A 83 13.90 15.26 2.78
C MET A 83 12.63 14.79 2.08
N ASP A 84 12.38 13.49 2.13
CA ASP A 84 11.18 12.86 1.60
C ASP A 84 10.07 12.77 2.65
N GLN A 85 10.45 12.64 3.92
CA GLN A 85 9.54 12.42 5.03
C GLN A 85 10.03 13.12 6.30
N LEU A 86 9.09 13.59 7.13
CA LEU A 86 9.39 14.11 8.46
C LEU A 86 8.54 13.43 9.54
N TYR A 87 9.16 13.27 10.70
CA TYR A 87 8.54 12.74 11.93
C TYR A 87 8.73 13.75 13.09
N PRO A 88 8.04 14.90 13.07
CA PRO A 88 8.22 15.94 14.09
C PRO A 88 7.93 15.39 15.49
N MET A 89 8.84 15.62 16.43
CA MET A 89 8.74 15.13 17.82
C MET A 89 7.73 15.97 18.62
N MET A 90 6.44 15.76 18.37
CA MET A 90 5.34 16.55 18.91
C MET A 90 4.86 16.03 20.28
N TYR A 91 5.75 16.00 21.24
CA TYR A 91 5.51 15.47 22.57
C TYR A 91 4.85 16.51 23.49
N PHE A 92 3.75 17.08 23.02
CA PHE A 92 3.02 18.18 23.66
C PHE A 92 1.53 17.83 23.65
N LYS A 93 0.70 18.69 24.26
CA LYS A 93 -0.76 18.57 24.20
C LYS A 93 -1.44 19.94 24.07
N GLY A 94 -2.71 19.92 23.67
CA GLY A 94 -3.53 21.12 23.58
C GLY A 94 -2.97 22.17 22.59
N ASN A 95 -2.92 23.42 22.99
CA ASN A 95 -2.45 24.53 22.14
C ASN A 95 -0.97 24.42 21.76
N GLN A 96 -0.21 23.57 22.40
CA GLN A 96 1.16 23.29 22.03
C GLN A 96 1.29 22.15 21.01
N PHE A 97 0.20 21.45 20.70
CA PHE A 97 0.13 20.37 19.73
C PHE A 97 -0.65 20.78 18.46
N TYR A 98 -1.95 21.02 18.59
CA TYR A 98 -2.86 21.13 17.44
C TYR A 98 -2.48 22.23 16.42
N PRO A 99 -2.18 23.47 16.82
CA PRO A 99 -1.80 24.51 15.84
C PRO A 99 -0.50 24.18 15.11
N PHE A 100 0.45 23.58 15.81
CA PHE A 100 1.75 23.20 15.23
C PHE A 100 1.63 22.00 14.30
N ALA A 101 0.72 21.05 14.58
CA ALA A 101 0.42 19.96 13.65
C ALA A 101 -0.18 20.48 12.33
N ILE A 102 -1.09 21.46 12.40
CA ILE A 102 -1.60 22.14 11.19
C ILE A 102 -0.48 22.85 10.44
N ASN A 103 0.41 23.53 11.14
CA ASN A 103 1.54 24.19 10.49
C ASN A 103 2.45 23.19 9.75
N TRP A 104 2.69 22.00 10.30
CA TRP A 104 3.40 20.93 9.60
C TRP A 104 2.67 20.45 8.36
N LYS A 105 1.34 20.32 8.41
CA LYS A 105 0.50 19.93 7.27
C LYS A 105 0.58 20.97 6.14
N GLU A 106 0.38 22.22 6.47
CA GLU A 106 0.36 23.34 5.50
C GLU A 106 1.71 23.51 4.78
N HIS A 107 2.81 23.11 5.43
CA HIS A 107 4.17 23.21 4.89
C HIS A 107 4.78 21.82 4.59
N SER A 108 3.95 20.83 4.26
CA SER A 108 4.40 19.50 3.86
C SER A 108 4.91 19.43 2.42
N TYR A 109 4.46 20.37 1.57
CA TYR A 109 4.81 20.44 0.14
C TYR A 109 4.52 19.14 -0.62
N GLY A 110 3.44 18.45 -0.24
CA GLY A 110 3.03 17.16 -0.82
C GLY A 110 3.86 15.96 -0.34
N ARG A 111 4.78 16.15 0.62
CA ARG A 111 5.60 15.08 1.19
C ARG A 111 4.98 14.52 2.45
N ILE A 112 5.49 13.37 2.90
CA ILE A 112 4.93 12.68 4.06
C ILE A 112 5.36 13.37 5.36
N VAL A 113 4.37 13.72 6.18
CA VAL A 113 4.58 14.19 7.55
C VAL A 113 3.76 13.33 8.51
N ALA A 114 4.45 12.69 9.46
CA ALA A 114 3.83 11.84 10.48
C ALA A 114 4.32 12.25 11.88
N PRO A 115 3.61 13.18 12.55
CA PRO A 115 3.98 13.64 13.88
C PRO A 115 4.16 12.50 14.89
N GLY A 116 5.22 12.60 15.69
CA GLY A 116 5.53 11.69 16.77
C GLY A 116 4.80 12.07 18.05
N LEU A 117 4.04 11.12 18.60
CA LEU A 117 3.32 11.31 19.86
C LEU A 117 4.13 10.79 21.04
N GLY A 118 4.13 11.54 22.13
CA GLY A 118 4.83 11.20 23.37
C GLY A 118 4.04 10.21 24.23
N ILE A 119 3.83 8.99 23.74
CA ILE A 119 3.04 7.99 24.47
C ILE A 119 3.67 7.53 25.80
N TRP A 120 4.95 7.80 26.00
CA TRP A 120 5.56 7.53 27.33
C TRP A 120 4.92 8.37 28.43
N PHE A 121 4.39 9.56 28.14
CA PHE A 121 3.68 10.39 29.10
C PHE A 121 2.39 9.74 29.65
N LEU A 122 1.91 8.68 29.04
CA LEU A 122 0.81 7.88 29.60
C LEU A 122 1.25 7.18 30.90
N HIS A 123 2.54 6.84 31.02
CA HIS A 123 3.04 6.14 32.19
C HIS A 123 3.04 7.05 33.42
N ARG A 124 2.66 6.46 34.58
CA ARG A 124 2.50 7.22 35.84
C ARG A 124 3.78 7.87 36.34
N SER A 125 4.95 7.31 36.02
CA SER A 125 6.25 7.87 36.41
C SER A 125 6.73 8.99 35.47
N GLU A 126 6.09 9.21 34.34
CA GLU A 126 6.56 10.18 33.34
C GLU A 126 5.68 11.45 33.33
N GLY A 127 4.43 11.36 33.03
CA GLY A 127 3.54 12.50 32.98
C GLY A 127 2.12 12.16 33.40
N ASN A 128 1.85 10.86 33.49
CA ASN A 128 0.55 10.30 33.85
C ASN A 128 -0.64 10.89 33.06
N TRP A 129 -0.40 11.21 31.78
CA TRP A 129 -1.45 11.75 30.92
C TRP A 129 -2.62 10.77 30.81
N PRO A 130 -3.86 11.25 30.78
CA PRO A 130 -4.99 10.41 30.45
C PRO A 130 -4.86 9.92 28.99
N LEU A 131 -5.35 8.71 28.71
CA LEU A 131 -5.35 8.15 27.35
C LEU A 131 -6.06 9.06 26.36
N SER A 132 -7.11 9.76 26.80
CA SER A 132 -7.89 10.69 25.99
C SER A 132 -7.09 11.84 25.37
N ASP A 133 -5.96 12.23 25.95
CA ASP A 133 -5.11 13.27 25.34
C ASP A 133 -4.47 12.72 24.07
N ILE A 134 -3.88 11.53 24.14
CA ILE A 134 -3.25 10.87 22.98
C ILE A 134 -4.27 10.44 21.91
N THR A 135 -5.42 9.90 22.33
CA THR A 135 -6.43 9.46 21.35
C THR A 135 -7.04 10.64 20.58
N ARG A 136 -7.22 11.79 21.23
CA ARG A 136 -7.63 13.02 20.56
C ARG A 136 -6.60 13.53 19.55
N GLU A 137 -5.32 13.44 19.88
CA GLU A 137 -4.23 13.79 18.96
C GLU A 137 -4.22 12.86 17.74
N LEU A 138 -4.37 11.56 17.94
CA LEU A 138 -4.46 10.56 16.87
C LEU A 138 -5.63 10.83 15.92
N GLU A 139 -6.84 11.02 16.47
CA GLU A 139 -8.03 11.34 15.68
C GLU A 139 -7.87 12.66 14.90
N PHE A 140 -7.25 13.65 15.54
CA PHE A 140 -6.97 14.93 14.89
C PHE A 140 -5.98 14.78 13.72
N LEU A 141 -4.88 14.04 13.89
CA LEU A 141 -3.91 13.80 12.83
C LEU A 141 -4.58 13.08 11.66
N ARG A 142 -5.35 12.04 11.94
CA ARG A 142 -6.08 11.27 10.93
C ARG A 142 -7.07 12.14 10.16
N SER A 143 -7.90 12.93 10.84
CA SER A 143 -8.87 13.83 10.21
C SER A 143 -8.23 14.92 9.35
N ASN A 144 -6.95 15.21 9.59
CA ASN A 144 -6.18 16.16 8.81
C ASN A 144 -5.29 15.54 7.73
N GLY A 145 -5.36 14.21 7.51
CA GLY A 145 -4.56 13.51 6.51
C GLY A 145 -3.07 13.45 6.85
N LEU A 146 -2.72 13.57 8.13
CA LEU A 146 -1.38 13.37 8.64
C LEU A 146 -1.21 11.93 9.12
N GLY A 147 -0.01 11.36 8.95
CA GLY A 147 0.37 10.13 9.62
C GLY A 147 0.62 10.33 11.12
N HIS A 148 0.99 9.26 11.79
CA HIS A 148 1.38 9.31 13.20
C HIS A 148 2.50 8.31 13.48
N THR A 149 3.33 8.63 14.48
CA THR A 149 4.37 7.75 15.01
C THR A 149 4.37 7.81 16.53
N TYR A 150 5.02 6.86 17.17
CA TYR A 150 4.97 6.71 18.61
C TYR A 150 6.35 6.73 19.23
N PHE A 151 6.56 7.58 20.21
CA PHE A 151 7.74 7.52 21.03
C PHE A 151 7.34 7.16 22.48
N ARG A 152 7.75 6.01 22.97
CA ARG A 152 8.57 4.97 22.33
C ARG A 152 7.85 3.62 22.33
N SER A 153 8.28 2.69 21.50
CA SER A 153 7.62 1.40 21.24
C SER A 153 7.29 0.59 22.51
N ARG A 154 8.12 0.63 23.55
CA ARG A 154 7.87 -0.07 24.80
C ARG A 154 6.47 0.21 25.37
N PHE A 155 6.07 1.48 25.46
CA PHE A 155 4.77 1.87 26.03
C PHE A 155 3.59 1.45 25.15
N PHE A 156 3.84 1.25 23.87
CA PHE A 156 2.87 0.71 22.95
C PHE A 156 2.73 -0.81 23.11
N THR A 157 3.85 -1.55 23.17
CA THR A 157 3.85 -3.00 23.37
C THR A 157 3.37 -3.41 24.75
N ASP A 158 3.66 -2.61 25.78
CA ASP A 158 3.15 -2.79 27.16
C ASP A 158 1.66 -2.41 27.29
N ASN A 159 1.03 -1.96 26.21
CA ASN A 159 -0.35 -1.50 26.17
C ASN A 159 -0.69 -0.48 27.28
N THR A 160 0.22 0.46 27.52
CA THR A 160 0.10 1.44 28.60
C THR A 160 -1.20 2.21 28.52
N LYS A 161 -2.04 2.11 29.54
CA LYS A 161 -3.42 2.65 29.60
C LYS A 161 -4.34 2.23 28.45
N GLY A 162 -4.03 1.15 27.72
CA GLY A 162 -4.85 0.64 26.64
C GLY A 162 -4.59 1.30 25.28
N ILE A 163 -3.44 1.96 25.08
CA ILE A 163 -3.10 2.62 23.81
C ILE A 163 -3.02 1.63 22.64
N TYR A 164 -2.45 0.45 22.84
CA TYR A 164 -2.38 -0.58 21.81
C TYR A 164 -3.78 -1.06 21.38
N ASP A 165 -4.63 -1.34 22.39
CA ASP A 165 -6.01 -1.77 22.13
C ASP A 165 -6.82 -0.70 21.40
N TYR A 166 -6.63 0.57 21.75
CA TYR A 166 -7.28 1.67 21.06
C TYR A 166 -6.87 1.74 19.59
N VAL A 167 -5.56 1.71 19.32
CA VAL A 167 -5.06 1.77 17.94
C VAL A 167 -5.54 0.58 17.13
N ARG A 168 -5.35 -0.65 17.65
CA ARG A 168 -5.72 -1.88 16.97
C ARG A 168 -7.23 -1.98 16.68
N ASN A 169 -8.07 -1.61 17.66
CA ASN A 169 -9.49 -1.92 17.58
C ASN A 169 -10.35 -0.73 17.11
N ARG A 170 -9.80 0.48 17.04
CA ARG A 170 -10.55 1.68 16.68
C ARG A 170 -9.89 2.55 15.63
N LEU A 171 -8.59 2.82 15.74
CA LEU A 171 -7.92 3.73 14.83
C LEU A 171 -7.48 3.01 13.54
N ASP A 172 -6.69 1.95 13.68
CA ASP A 172 -6.08 1.19 12.59
C ASP A 172 -6.65 -0.24 12.53
N THR A 173 -7.99 -0.35 12.58
CA THR A 173 -8.71 -1.63 12.53
C THR A 173 -8.48 -2.36 11.20
N TYR A 174 -8.30 -1.60 10.13
CA TYR A 174 -8.05 -2.11 8.78
C TYR A 174 -6.67 -1.67 8.29
N PRO A 175 -6.02 -2.45 7.41
CA PRO A 175 -4.75 -2.07 6.83
C PRO A 175 -4.88 -0.79 6.00
N SER A 176 -3.80 -0.04 5.87
CA SER A 176 -3.72 1.12 5.01
C SER A 176 -2.47 1.07 4.14
N LEU A 177 -2.56 1.66 2.96
CA LEU A 177 -1.42 1.83 2.07
C LEU A 177 -0.61 3.07 2.49
N VAL A 178 0.70 2.98 2.35
CA VAL A 178 1.56 4.17 2.48
C VAL A 178 1.25 5.11 1.31
N PRO A 179 1.08 6.42 1.55
CA PRO A 179 0.82 7.37 0.48
C PRO A 179 1.87 7.32 -0.63
N ALA A 180 1.43 7.49 -1.87
CA ALA A 180 2.32 7.51 -3.02
C ALA A 180 3.34 8.65 -2.95
N LEU A 181 4.55 8.38 -3.46
CA LEU A 181 5.63 9.36 -3.54
C LEU A 181 5.50 10.19 -4.83
N THR A 182 4.45 10.98 -4.92
CA THR A 182 4.08 11.71 -6.14
C THR A 182 5.11 12.74 -6.60
N TRP A 183 6.07 13.08 -5.77
CA TRP A 183 7.19 13.95 -6.16
C TRP A 183 8.33 13.20 -6.88
N GLU A 184 8.40 11.87 -6.76
CA GLU A 184 9.33 11.01 -7.49
C GLU A 184 8.72 10.52 -8.80
N HIS A 185 7.49 10.01 -8.75
CA HIS A 185 6.74 9.51 -9.91
C HIS A 185 5.24 9.66 -9.67
N ARG A 186 4.48 10.04 -10.69
CA ARG A 186 3.03 10.31 -10.58
C ARG A 186 2.15 9.42 -11.42
N THR A 187 2.73 8.72 -12.40
CA THR A 187 1.94 7.89 -13.32
C THR A 187 1.69 6.53 -12.70
N PRO A 188 0.43 6.14 -12.43
CA PRO A 188 0.14 4.80 -11.97
C PRO A 188 0.53 3.74 -13.02
N PRO A 189 0.85 2.51 -12.59
CA PRO A 189 1.05 1.41 -13.52
C PRO A 189 -0.26 1.04 -14.23
N GLN A 190 -0.16 0.26 -15.30
CA GLN A 190 -1.33 -0.31 -15.96
C GLN A 190 -2.02 -1.30 -15.00
N PRO A 191 -3.36 -1.39 -15.03
CA PRO A 191 -4.08 -2.36 -14.23
C PRO A 191 -3.73 -3.79 -14.67
N PRO A 192 -3.79 -4.76 -13.76
CA PRO A 192 -3.69 -6.17 -14.11
C PRO A 192 -4.77 -6.56 -15.13
N ARG A 193 -4.55 -7.66 -15.83
CA ARG A 193 -5.52 -8.20 -16.78
C ARG A 193 -5.99 -9.57 -16.33
N GLN A 194 -7.18 -9.96 -16.76
CA GLN A 194 -7.77 -11.29 -16.57
C GLN A 194 -7.63 -11.85 -15.14
N LEU A 195 -8.60 -11.53 -14.28
CA LEU A 195 -8.70 -12.11 -12.95
C LEU A 195 -9.44 -13.46 -13.02
N LEU A 196 -8.73 -14.53 -12.69
CA LEU A 196 -9.30 -15.86 -12.55
C LEU A 196 -9.44 -16.23 -11.08
N ILE A 197 -10.53 -16.87 -10.74
CA ILE A 197 -10.85 -17.33 -9.39
C ILE A 197 -11.01 -18.85 -9.44
N ASP A 198 -10.18 -19.54 -8.68
CA ASP A 198 -10.31 -20.98 -8.43
C ASP A 198 -10.80 -21.20 -6.99
N GLU A 199 -11.96 -21.82 -6.85
CA GLU A 199 -12.53 -22.21 -5.57
C GLU A 199 -12.47 -23.73 -5.44
N SER A 200 -11.49 -24.24 -4.72
CA SER A 200 -11.32 -25.67 -4.50
C SER A 200 -10.94 -25.97 -3.05
N ASN A 201 -11.52 -27.04 -2.50
CA ASN A 201 -11.17 -27.58 -1.17
C ASN A 201 -11.15 -26.54 -0.03
N GLY A 202 -12.13 -25.64 0.01
CA GLY A 202 -12.20 -24.58 1.02
C GLY A 202 -11.11 -23.50 0.88
N THR A 203 -10.51 -23.42 -0.29
CA THR A 203 -9.49 -22.43 -0.64
C THR A 203 -9.92 -21.66 -1.88
N ILE A 204 -9.72 -20.35 -1.85
CA ILE A 204 -9.87 -19.48 -3.01
C ILE A 204 -8.47 -19.09 -3.48
N THR A 205 -8.16 -19.39 -4.74
CA THR A 205 -6.91 -18.94 -5.36
C THR A 205 -7.23 -17.96 -6.47
N LEU A 206 -6.65 -16.78 -6.37
CA LEU A 206 -6.75 -15.74 -7.39
C LEU A 206 -5.51 -15.79 -8.28
N TYR A 207 -5.70 -15.67 -9.59
CA TYR A 207 -4.63 -15.54 -10.58
C TYR A 207 -4.96 -14.33 -11.45
N TRP A 208 -3.95 -13.54 -11.81
CA TRP A 208 -4.08 -12.41 -12.72
C TRP A 208 -2.88 -12.35 -13.66
N ASP A 209 -3.09 -11.77 -14.85
CA ASP A 209 -2.01 -11.37 -15.73
C ASP A 209 -1.50 -10.01 -15.28
N ASP A 210 -0.20 -9.82 -15.20
CA ASP A 210 0.41 -8.59 -14.71
C ASP A 210 0.22 -7.38 -15.63
N GLY A 211 -0.25 -7.61 -16.84
CA GLY A 211 -0.62 -6.53 -17.77
C GLY A 211 0.53 -5.69 -18.30
N MET A 212 1.68 -6.16 -18.19
CA MET A 212 2.99 -5.55 -18.10
C MET A 212 3.44 -4.65 -19.22
N ASP A 213 3.89 -3.48 -18.83
CA ASP A 213 5.09 -2.87 -19.36
C ASP A 213 6.10 -2.69 -18.21
N HIS A 214 7.10 -3.55 -18.14
CA HIS A 214 8.25 -3.42 -17.20
C HIS A 214 9.34 -2.52 -17.79
N SER A 215 8.98 -1.53 -18.58
CA SER A 215 9.92 -0.70 -19.34
C SER A 215 10.99 -0.04 -18.48
N ASP A 216 10.72 0.18 -17.19
CA ASP A 216 11.65 0.81 -16.25
C ASP A 216 12.43 -0.19 -15.38
N GLY A 217 12.30 -1.50 -15.62
CA GLY A 217 12.97 -2.53 -14.83
C GLY A 217 12.54 -2.59 -13.37
N ASP A 218 11.44 -1.95 -13.03
CA ASP A 218 10.87 -1.93 -11.69
C ASP A 218 9.83 -3.06 -11.54
N TYR A 219 9.83 -3.70 -10.37
CA TYR A 219 8.85 -4.73 -10.05
C TYR A 219 7.52 -4.09 -9.66
N LEU A 220 6.42 -4.77 -9.99
CA LEU A 220 5.10 -4.47 -9.46
C LEU A 220 4.80 -5.33 -8.23
N THR A 221 3.99 -4.77 -7.35
CA THR A 221 3.29 -5.49 -6.30
C THR A 221 1.79 -5.30 -6.48
N TYR A 222 0.98 -6.17 -5.88
CA TYR A 222 -0.46 -6.14 -6.08
C TYR A 222 -1.19 -6.01 -4.76
N ASN A 223 -2.25 -5.20 -4.76
CA ASN A 223 -3.16 -5.13 -3.64
C ASN A 223 -4.43 -5.89 -3.99
N ILE A 224 -4.93 -6.66 -3.05
CA ILE A 224 -6.08 -7.53 -3.23
C ILE A 224 -7.20 -7.01 -2.34
N TYR A 225 -8.33 -6.80 -2.95
CA TYR A 225 -9.53 -6.32 -2.29
C TYR A 225 -10.65 -7.35 -2.43
N ALA A 226 -11.51 -7.42 -1.41
CA ALA A 226 -12.70 -8.27 -1.43
C ALA A 226 -13.87 -7.56 -0.77
N SER A 227 -15.09 -7.83 -1.26
CA SER A 227 -16.33 -7.41 -0.62
C SER A 227 -17.40 -8.46 -0.78
N HIS A 228 -18.36 -8.46 0.15
CA HIS A 228 -19.56 -9.27 0.07
C HIS A 228 -20.73 -8.42 -0.46
N GLY A 229 -21.68 -9.07 -1.13
CA GLY A 229 -22.90 -8.42 -1.60
C GLY A 229 -22.97 -8.23 -3.12
N GLN A 230 -23.82 -7.31 -3.56
CA GLN A 230 -23.99 -6.99 -4.97
C GLN A 230 -23.14 -5.78 -5.36
N GLY A 231 -22.51 -5.85 -6.53
CA GLY A 231 -21.69 -4.76 -7.09
C GLY A 231 -20.19 -5.05 -7.07
N GLY A 232 -19.42 -4.12 -7.61
CA GLY A 232 -17.96 -4.20 -7.62
C GLY A 232 -17.34 -3.87 -6.26
N VAL A 233 -16.07 -4.19 -6.10
CA VAL A 233 -15.30 -3.90 -4.89
C VAL A 233 -14.83 -2.44 -4.92
N ASN A 234 -15.21 -1.67 -3.92
CA ASN A 234 -14.72 -0.30 -3.74
C ASN A 234 -13.34 -0.33 -3.07
N THR A 235 -12.29 -0.01 -3.82
CA THR A 235 -10.91 -0.01 -3.33
C THR A 235 -10.58 1.15 -2.39
N ASN A 236 -11.43 2.18 -2.34
CA ASN A 236 -11.27 3.29 -1.39
C ASN A 236 -11.70 2.93 0.04
N HIS A 237 -12.35 1.79 0.23
CA HIS A 237 -12.73 1.33 1.55
C HIS A 237 -11.64 0.41 2.13
N ALA A 238 -10.93 0.86 3.15
CA ALA A 238 -9.85 0.12 3.79
C ALA A 238 -10.27 -1.29 4.28
N GLN A 239 -11.51 -1.47 4.68
CA GLN A 239 -12.08 -2.77 5.07
C GLN A 239 -12.08 -3.81 3.95
N ASN A 240 -12.03 -3.37 2.69
CA ASN A 240 -12.00 -4.25 1.53
C ASN A 240 -10.58 -4.71 1.18
N LEU A 241 -9.53 -4.05 1.69
CA LEU A 241 -8.14 -4.43 1.47
C LEU A 241 -7.80 -5.67 2.31
N ILE A 242 -7.68 -6.83 1.67
CA ILE A 242 -7.42 -8.12 2.34
C ILE A 242 -5.97 -8.56 2.26
N ALA A 243 -5.23 -8.10 1.27
CA ALA A 243 -3.79 -8.31 1.17
C ALA A 243 -3.14 -7.13 0.42
N ALA A 244 -1.98 -6.69 0.88
CA ALA A 244 -1.24 -5.60 0.29
C ALA A 244 0.17 -6.06 -0.11
N ARG A 245 0.71 -5.48 -1.21
CA ARG A 245 2.06 -5.73 -1.70
C ARG A 245 2.37 -7.19 -1.97
N VAL A 246 1.40 -7.93 -2.50
CA VAL A 246 1.58 -9.30 -2.95
C VAL A 246 2.59 -9.31 -4.09
N THR A 247 3.59 -10.16 -4.01
CA THR A 247 4.57 -10.39 -5.09
C THR A 247 4.12 -11.56 -5.95
N GLY A 248 4.40 -11.46 -7.26
CA GLY A 248 3.90 -12.43 -8.23
C GLY A 248 2.42 -12.19 -8.57
N ASN A 249 1.86 -13.04 -9.38
CA ASN A 249 0.54 -12.89 -10.00
C ASN A 249 -0.50 -13.91 -9.54
N SER A 250 -0.37 -14.36 -8.29
CA SER A 250 -1.38 -15.20 -7.64
C SER A 250 -1.36 -15.06 -6.11
N ILE A 251 -2.49 -15.35 -5.49
CA ILE A 251 -2.63 -15.43 -4.03
C ILE A 251 -3.61 -16.54 -3.65
N ARG A 252 -3.30 -17.27 -2.57
CA ARG A 252 -4.18 -18.26 -1.97
C ARG A 252 -4.79 -17.68 -0.68
N LEU A 253 -6.12 -17.73 -0.61
CA LEU A 253 -6.92 -17.26 0.51
C LEU A 253 -7.69 -18.44 1.12
N ARG A 254 -7.93 -18.40 2.41
CA ARG A 254 -8.87 -19.36 3.02
C ARG A 254 -10.29 -18.94 2.62
N SER A 255 -11.09 -19.89 2.14
CA SER A 255 -12.50 -19.66 1.97
C SER A 255 -13.15 -19.73 3.35
N GLU A 256 -13.53 -18.60 3.90
CA GLU A 256 -14.52 -18.62 4.97
C GLU A 256 -15.84 -19.02 4.32
N ALA A 257 -16.56 -19.95 4.93
CA ALA A 257 -17.84 -20.46 4.42
C ALA A 257 -18.92 -19.36 4.51
N ALA A 258 -18.76 -18.32 3.71
CA ALA A 258 -19.69 -17.21 3.63
C ALA A 258 -20.79 -17.55 2.61
N HIS A 259 -22.03 -17.43 3.04
CA HIS A 259 -23.21 -17.67 2.21
C HIS A 259 -23.45 -16.57 1.15
N ALA A 260 -22.67 -15.51 1.12
CA ALA A 260 -22.80 -14.41 0.17
C ALA A 260 -21.70 -14.48 -0.91
N PRO A 261 -22.01 -14.08 -2.16
CA PRO A 261 -21.00 -13.98 -3.20
C PRO A 261 -19.89 -13.01 -2.78
N ILE A 262 -18.64 -13.46 -2.90
CA ILE A 262 -17.46 -12.64 -2.67
C ILE A 262 -17.01 -12.10 -4.02
N HIS A 263 -16.88 -10.78 -4.12
CA HIS A 263 -16.26 -10.10 -5.24
C HIS A 263 -14.83 -9.76 -4.90
N PHE A 264 -13.95 -9.88 -5.88
CA PHE A 264 -12.54 -9.54 -5.74
C PHE A 264 -12.16 -8.42 -6.71
N ALA A 265 -11.18 -7.63 -6.30
CA ALA A 265 -10.50 -6.71 -7.17
C ALA A 265 -8.99 -6.79 -6.93
N VAL A 266 -8.21 -6.59 -7.98
CA VAL A 266 -6.75 -6.56 -7.95
C VAL A 266 -6.27 -5.28 -8.57
N THR A 267 -5.38 -4.58 -7.89
CA THR A 267 -4.66 -3.42 -8.42
C THR A 267 -3.18 -3.72 -8.51
N ALA A 268 -2.49 -3.11 -9.46
CA ALA A 268 -1.04 -3.08 -9.50
C ALA A 268 -0.52 -1.85 -8.76
N MET A 269 0.60 -1.97 -8.09
CA MET A 269 1.24 -0.87 -7.37
C MET A 269 2.73 -0.84 -7.71
N ASP A 270 3.22 0.31 -8.14
CA ASP A 270 4.62 0.55 -8.41
C ASP A 270 5.43 0.70 -7.11
N ARG A 271 6.75 0.80 -7.25
CA ARG A 271 7.66 1.02 -6.12
C ARG A 271 7.48 2.35 -5.39
N TYR A 272 6.83 3.33 -6.03
CA TYR A 272 6.55 4.64 -5.46
C TYR A 272 5.22 4.69 -4.72
N GLY A 273 4.44 3.61 -4.77
CA GLY A 273 3.13 3.49 -4.15
C GLY A 273 1.99 4.03 -5.00
N ASN A 274 2.22 4.35 -6.28
CA ASN A 274 1.12 4.67 -7.19
C ASN A 274 0.36 3.39 -7.51
N GLU A 275 -0.95 3.44 -7.33
CA GLU A 275 -1.85 2.31 -7.50
C GLU A 275 -2.67 2.48 -8.79
N SER A 276 -2.78 1.41 -9.56
CA SER A 276 -3.56 1.38 -10.79
C SER A 276 -5.06 1.39 -10.53
N GLU A 277 -5.83 1.58 -11.59
CA GLU A 277 -7.23 1.19 -11.62
C GLU A 277 -7.39 -0.30 -11.26
N ALA A 278 -8.55 -0.64 -10.70
CA ALA A 278 -8.81 -1.98 -10.22
C ALA A 278 -9.35 -2.90 -11.33
N LEU A 279 -8.72 -4.05 -11.49
CA LEU A 279 -9.31 -5.17 -12.22
C LEU A 279 -10.34 -5.84 -11.30
N GLN A 280 -11.62 -5.71 -11.65
CA GLN A 280 -12.72 -6.32 -10.92
C GLN A 280 -12.96 -7.78 -11.34
N SER A 281 -13.36 -8.63 -10.39
CA SER A 281 -13.85 -9.96 -10.76
C SER A 281 -15.13 -9.82 -11.58
N SER A 282 -15.21 -10.58 -12.70
CA SER A 282 -16.44 -10.64 -13.46
C SER A 282 -17.55 -11.29 -12.61
N ALA A 283 -18.78 -10.85 -12.79
CA ALA A 283 -19.97 -11.47 -12.18
C ALA A 283 -20.33 -12.81 -12.87
N GLU A 284 -19.34 -13.54 -13.39
CA GLU A 284 -19.57 -14.81 -14.07
C GLU A 284 -20.10 -15.88 -13.10
N PRO A 285 -21.01 -16.75 -13.56
CA PRO A 285 -21.53 -17.85 -12.75
C PRO A 285 -20.40 -18.74 -12.23
N ARG A 286 -20.55 -19.31 -11.04
CA ARG A 286 -19.59 -20.25 -10.41
C ARG A 286 -19.15 -21.40 -11.33
N ALA A 287 -20.04 -21.88 -12.21
CA ALA A 287 -19.74 -22.95 -13.17
C ALA A 287 -18.64 -22.58 -14.16
N SER A 288 -18.46 -21.30 -14.50
CA SER A 288 -17.39 -20.83 -15.40
C SER A 288 -16.02 -20.70 -14.71
N ARG A 289 -15.96 -20.87 -13.38
CA ARG A 289 -14.73 -20.80 -12.57
C ARG A 289 -14.08 -22.16 -12.33
N GLN A 290 -14.61 -23.22 -12.93
CA GLN A 290 -14.13 -24.59 -12.70
C GLN A 290 -12.68 -24.76 -13.12
N LEU A 291 -11.84 -25.25 -12.19
CA LEU A 291 -10.50 -25.74 -12.50
C LEU A 291 -10.61 -27.11 -13.19
N LEU A 292 -10.17 -27.18 -14.43
CA LEU A 292 -10.18 -28.42 -15.18
C LEU A 292 -8.94 -29.27 -14.87
N ARG A 293 -9.16 -30.56 -14.74
CA ARG A 293 -8.09 -31.55 -14.46
C ARG A 293 -7.12 -31.63 -15.65
N ASN A 294 -5.84 -31.59 -15.37
CA ASN A 294 -4.79 -31.92 -16.31
C ASN A 294 -3.65 -32.67 -15.58
N ASP A 295 -2.83 -33.39 -16.35
CA ASP A 295 -1.64 -34.12 -15.89
C ASP A 295 -0.33 -33.50 -16.40
N GLY A 296 -0.38 -32.27 -16.91
CA GLY A 296 0.75 -31.57 -17.52
C GLY A 296 1.01 -31.94 -18.98
N ARG A 297 0.43 -33.03 -19.48
CA ARG A 297 0.50 -33.47 -20.88
C ARG A 297 -0.86 -33.42 -21.55
N GLN A 298 -1.91 -33.73 -20.81
CA GLN A 298 -3.28 -33.81 -21.30
C GLN A 298 -4.21 -33.01 -20.39
N LEU A 299 -5.17 -32.35 -21.03
CA LEU A 299 -6.26 -31.65 -20.38
C LEU A 299 -7.55 -32.44 -20.57
N PHE A 300 -8.29 -32.68 -19.50
CA PHE A 300 -9.54 -33.44 -19.49
C PHE A 300 -10.71 -32.43 -19.47
N LEU A 301 -11.58 -32.52 -20.48
CA LEU A 301 -12.74 -31.68 -20.61
C LEU A 301 -13.99 -32.31 -19.97
N PRO A 302 -14.94 -31.50 -19.53
CA PRO A 302 -16.27 -32.00 -19.18
C PRO A 302 -16.96 -32.57 -20.40
N PRO A 303 -17.99 -33.42 -20.25
CA PRO A 303 -18.80 -33.87 -21.35
C PRO A 303 -19.36 -32.68 -22.16
N ARG A 304 -19.40 -32.82 -23.49
CA ARG A 304 -19.95 -31.80 -24.35
C ARG A 304 -21.43 -31.54 -24.03
N ASP A 305 -21.75 -30.27 -23.75
CA ASP A 305 -23.15 -29.85 -23.59
C ASP A 305 -23.81 -29.74 -24.95
N PRO A 306 -24.82 -30.57 -25.25
CA PRO A 306 -25.55 -30.52 -26.53
C PRO A 306 -26.24 -29.19 -26.79
N ALA A 307 -26.65 -28.47 -25.74
CA ALA A 307 -27.34 -27.18 -25.84
C ALA A 307 -26.47 -26.06 -26.37
N LEU A 308 -25.15 -26.17 -26.25
CA LEU A 308 -24.21 -25.14 -26.69
C LEU A 308 -23.81 -25.24 -28.16
N ASP A 309 -24.19 -26.31 -28.87
CA ASP A 309 -23.76 -26.61 -30.26
C ASP A 309 -22.27 -26.35 -30.51
N ALA A 310 -21.45 -26.62 -29.50
CA ALA A 310 -20.05 -26.30 -29.50
C ALA A 310 -19.24 -27.37 -30.24
N ASN A 311 -18.62 -26.99 -31.35
CA ASN A 311 -17.81 -27.91 -32.17
C ASN A 311 -16.32 -27.77 -31.94
N PHE A 312 -15.89 -26.65 -31.35
CA PHE A 312 -14.49 -26.34 -31.12
C PHE A 312 -14.23 -25.99 -29.66
N VAL A 313 -12.99 -26.15 -29.28
CA VAL A 313 -12.43 -25.66 -28.04
C VAL A 313 -11.32 -24.68 -28.37
N VAL A 314 -11.31 -23.58 -27.65
CA VAL A 314 -10.29 -22.52 -27.72
C VAL A 314 -9.60 -22.42 -26.39
N ILE A 315 -8.29 -22.55 -26.38
CA ILE A 315 -7.43 -22.30 -25.20
C ILE A 315 -6.80 -20.93 -25.37
N GLN A 316 -6.91 -20.11 -24.34
CA GLN A 316 -6.31 -18.77 -24.29
C GLN A 316 -5.34 -18.67 -23.12
N SER A 317 -4.21 -18.00 -23.32
CA SER A 317 -3.34 -17.57 -22.23
C SER A 317 -4.06 -16.53 -21.36
N LEU A 318 -3.51 -16.24 -20.18
CA LEU A 318 -4.02 -15.13 -19.34
C LEU A 318 -4.01 -13.79 -20.05
N ALA A 319 -3.09 -13.56 -20.98
CA ALA A 319 -3.05 -12.36 -21.82
C ALA A 319 -4.16 -12.31 -22.88
N GLY A 320 -5.07 -13.31 -22.95
CA GLY A 320 -6.17 -13.38 -23.91
C GLY A 320 -5.76 -13.88 -25.30
N ASN A 321 -4.49 -14.22 -25.51
CA ASN A 321 -4.02 -14.75 -26.78
C ASN A 321 -4.51 -16.18 -26.97
N ILE A 322 -5.12 -16.47 -28.11
CA ILE A 322 -5.47 -17.83 -28.49
C ILE A 322 -4.19 -18.62 -28.74
N VAL A 323 -3.92 -19.60 -27.88
CA VAL A 323 -2.74 -20.47 -27.99
C VAL A 323 -3.08 -21.79 -28.69
N ARG A 324 -4.36 -22.16 -28.69
CA ARG A 324 -4.82 -23.40 -29.35
C ARG A 324 -6.30 -23.34 -29.72
N ARG A 325 -6.63 -23.92 -30.85
CA ARG A 325 -8.01 -24.18 -31.28
C ARG A 325 -8.08 -25.59 -31.83
N VAL A 326 -8.94 -26.41 -31.26
CA VAL A 326 -9.13 -27.82 -31.66
C VAL A 326 -10.62 -28.17 -31.74
N TYR A 327 -10.95 -29.28 -32.38
CA TYR A 327 -12.30 -29.83 -32.24
C TYR A 327 -12.57 -30.25 -30.81
N TYR A 328 -13.83 -30.18 -30.38
CA TYR A 328 -14.24 -30.62 -29.05
C TYR A 328 -14.00 -32.10 -28.88
N THR A 329 -13.14 -32.48 -27.97
CA THR A 329 -12.80 -33.84 -27.56
C THR A 329 -12.72 -33.90 -26.05
N ASP A 330 -12.89 -35.09 -25.45
CA ASP A 330 -12.82 -35.24 -24.00
C ASP A 330 -11.41 -34.97 -23.45
N VAL A 331 -10.39 -35.10 -24.29
CA VAL A 331 -8.98 -34.95 -23.93
C VAL A 331 -8.25 -34.14 -24.98
N ILE A 332 -7.48 -33.14 -24.54
CA ILE A 332 -6.67 -32.27 -25.41
C ILE A 332 -5.20 -32.39 -24.98
N ALA A 333 -4.29 -32.62 -25.93
CA ALA A 333 -2.85 -32.58 -25.67
C ALA A 333 -2.41 -31.13 -25.36
N ILE A 334 -1.63 -30.93 -24.27
CA ILE A 334 -1.12 -29.63 -23.80
C ILE A 334 0.37 -29.66 -23.44
N HIS A 335 1.07 -30.74 -23.80
CA HIS A 335 2.48 -30.99 -23.43
C HIS A 335 3.46 -29.95 -24.02
N ASP A 336 3.08 -29.27 -25.06
CA ASP A 336 3.85 -28.24 -25.79
C ASP A 336 3.49 -26.79 -25.33
N LEU A 337 2.47 -26.61 -24.50
CA LEU A 337 2.15 -25.31 -23.93
C LEU A 337 3.14 -24.98 -22.79
N PRO A 338 3.61 -23.73 -22.69
CA PRO A 338 4.42 -23.27 -21.56
C PRO A 338 3.73 -23.45 -20.20
N GLU A 339 4.53 -23.42 -19.12
CA GLU A 339 3.97 -23.28 -17.78
C GLU A 339 3.14 -22.00 -17.69
N GLY A 340 1.99 -22.06 -17.01
CA GLY A 340 1.10 -20.91 -16.90
C GLY A 340 -0.33 -21.28 -16.64
N VAL A 341 -1.17 -20.27 -16.57
CA VAL A 341 -2.61 -20.36 -16.40
C VAL A 341 -3.29 -20.10 -17.74
N TYR A 342 -4.26 -20.93 -18.07
CA TYR A 342 -4.99 -20.87 -19.33
C TYR A 342 -6.49 -20.90 -19.08
N THR A 343 -7.24 -20.15 -19.86
CA THR A 343 -8.69 -20.27 -19.94
C THR A 343 -9.10 -21.15 -21.11
N ILE A 344 -10.22 -21.81 -20.96
CA ILE A 344 -10.73 -22.70 -21.99
C ILE A 344 -12.20 -22.37 -22.28
N HIS A 345 -12.50 -22.29 -23.56
CA HIS A 345 -13.82 -21.92 -24.06
C HIS A 345 -14.29 -22.94 -25.09
N SER A 346 -15.54 -23.34 -25.02
CA SER A 346 -16.20 -23.99 -26.15
C SER A 346 -16.62 -22.93 -27.17
N MET A 347 -16.62 -23.25 -28.44
CA MET A 347 -16.99 -22.34 -29.52
C MET A 347 -17.86 -23.04 -30.55
N ASN A 348 -18.94 -22.44 -30.93
CA ASN A 348 -19.82 -22.92 -31.99
C ASN A 348 -19.38 -22.44 -33.39
N ARG A 349 -20.04 -22.88 -34.45
CA ARG A 349 -19.75 -22.49 -35.84
C ARG A 349 -19.91 -21.00 -36.08
N ASN A 350 -20.80 -20.33 -35.35
CA ASN A 350 -21.04 -18.89 -35.43
C ASN A 350 -20.05 -18.07 -34.61
N LYS A 351 -18.93 -18.67 -34.13
CA LYS A 351 -17.90 -18.06 -33.31
C LYS A 351 -18.39 -17.58 -31.93
N LYS A 352 -19.58 -17.96 -31.48
CA LYS A 352 -20.05 -17.70 -30.13
C LYS A 352 -19.30 -18.61 -29.18
N THR A 353 -18.69 -18.03 -28.16
CA THR A 353 -17.90 -18.75 -27.15
C THR A 353 -18.65 -18.87 -25.84
N HIS A 354 -18.45 -19.98 -25.14
CA HIS A 354 -18.89 -20.20 -23.77
C HIS A 354 -17.70 -20.73 -22.96
N ARG A 355 -17.43 -20.16 -21.83
CA ARG A 355 -16.30 -20.53 -20.99
C ARG A 355 -16.58 -21.87 -20.29
N LEU A 356 -15.65 -22.81 -20.42
CA LEU A 356 -15.71 -24.12 -19.79
C LEU A 356 -14.99 -24.13 -18.44
N GLY A 357 -13.97 -23.29 -18.30
CA GLY A 357 -13.18 -23.24 -17.08
C GLY A 357 -11.76 -22.71 -17.32
N HIS A 358 -10.85 -23.11 -16.48
CA HIS A 358 -9.42 -22.82 -16.61
C HIS A 358 -8.58 -24.02 -16.16
N PHE A 359 -7.30 -24.02 -16.49
CA PHE A 359 -6.33 -25.02 -16.03
C PHE A 359 -4.94 -24.40 -15.87
N ILE A 360 -4.09 -25.08 -15.09
CA ILE A 360 -2.76 -24.60 -14.75
C ILE A 360 -1.76 -25.67 -15.18
N ILE A 361 -0.74 -25.29 -15.93
CA ILE A 361 0.42 -26.13 -16.23
C ILE A 361 1.55 -25.75 -15.27
N LYS A 362 1.96 -26.74 -14.46
CA LYS A 362 3.18 -26.70 -13.63
C LYS A 362 4.01 -27.90 -13.98
N ARG A 363 5.29 -27.74 -14.30
CA ARG A 363 6.26 -28.78 -14.59
C ARG A 363 7.35 -28.82 -13.55
#